data_4b97ef248574a7ad6a0b7bd5f5f995a7
#
_entry.id   4b97ef248574a7ad6a0b7bd5f5f995a7
#
_cell.length_a   1.000
_cell.length_b   1.000
_cell.length_c   1.000
_cell.angle_alpha   90.00
_cell.angle_beta   90.00
_cell.angle_gamma   90.00
#
_symmetry.space_group_name_H-M   'P 1'
#
loop_
_entity.id
_entity.type
_entity.pdbx_description
1 polymer ?
#
loop_
_entity_poly.entity_id
_entity_poly.type
_entity_poly.pdbx_seq_one_letter_code
_entity_poly.pdbx_strand_id
1 'polypeptide(L)'
;MRINDFQHQIELVKQDVLSDDKNYVQLLQTMGNNWRYDFINQLSIYDKNPEAIACAKFDFWRQNMNRTVMMGQRGIPIIEDYGYYQKVDYIFDVSQTVSKNKEVNEVQLWHFKEHDQEIISEMILSEGQEVTGDVLTDLDTLIKLKGENKFSSLMNDLRIHEEDQEAFRNFLETSALISFLTRLGLP
;
A
#
# COMPACT_ATOMS: atom_id res chain seq x y z
N MET A 1 19.84 -7.76 -10.74
CA MET A 1 18.67 -8.18 -11.56
C MET A 1 18.61 -7.29 -12.78
N ARG A 2 18.29 -7.82 -13.97
CA ARG A 2 18.01 -7.01 -15.17
C ARG A 2 16.53 -6.61 -15.18
N ILE A 3 16.18 -5.53 -15.90
CA ILE A 3 14.79 -5.06 -16.02
C ILE A 3 13.86 -6.15 -16.56
N ASN A 4 14.26 -6.88 -17.59
CA ASN A 4 13.46 -7.96 -18.17
C ASN A 4 13.20 -9.10 -17.17
N ASP A 5 14.19 -9.43 -16.32
CA ASP A 5 14.04 -10.45 -15.29
C ASP A 5 13.03 -9.98 -14.22
N PHE A 6 13.10 -8.69 -13.87
CA PHE A 6 12.15 -8.06 -12.96
C PHE A 6 10.72 -8.09 -13.52
N GLN A 7 10.53 -7.66 -14.78
CA GLN A 7 9.22 -7.66 -15.43
C GLN A 7 8.62 -9.07 -15.51
N HIS A 8 9.43 -10.06 -15.87
CA HIS A 8 8.97 -11.46 -15.89
C HIS A 8 8.55 -11.92 -14.49
N GLN A 9 9.31 -11.59 -13.44
CA GLN A 9 8.94 -11.91 -12.06
C GLN A 9 7.59 -11.30 -11.69
N ILE A 10 7.36 -10.03 -12.03
CA ILE A 10 6.10 -9.32 -11.73
C ILE A 10 4.90 -10.01 -12.40
N GLU A 11 5.04 -10.49 -13.64
CA GLU A 11 3.93 -11.23 -14.28
C GLU A 11 3.59 -12.55 -13.56
N LEU A 12 4.57 -13.26 -13.02
CA LEU A 12 4.33 -14.44 -12.18
C LEU A 12 3.61 -14.07 -10.88
N VAL A 13 4.03 -12.98 -10.24
CA VAL A 13 3.41 -12.48 -8.99
C VAL A 13 1.94 -12.10 -9.21
N LYS A 14 1.62 -11.44 -10.34
CA LYS A 14 0.21 -11.14 -10.68
C LYS A 14 -0.65 -12.38 -10.76
N GLN A 15 -0.13 -13.46 -11.36
CA GLN A 15 -0.84 -14.73 -11.45
C GLN A 15 -1.04 -15.36 -10.06
N ASP A 16 -0.01 -15.34 -9.22
CA ASP A 16 -0.07 -15.86 -7.85
C ASP A 16 -1.10 -15.11 -7.00
N VAL A 17 -1.09 -13.79 -7.04
CA VAL A 17 -2.06 -12.94 -6.31
C VAL A 17 -3.49 -13.23 -6.73
N LEU A 18 -3.75 -13.47 -8.02
CA LEU A 18 -5.09 -13.77 -8.54
C LEU A 18 -5.55 -15.21 -8.30
N SER A 19 -4.68 -16.08 -7.80
CA SER A 19 -4.98 -17.49 -7.58
C SER A 19 -5.66 -17.78 -6.24
N ASP A 20 -5.53 -16.89 -5.24
CA ASP A 20 -6.06 -17.08 -3.88
C ASP A 20 -6.44 -15.73 -3.27
N ASP A 21 -7.64 -15.64 -2.69
CA ASP A 21 -8.14 -14.45 -2.01
C ASP A 21 -7.22 -13.99 -0.87
N LYS A 22 -6.55 -14.93 -0.18
CA LYS A 22 -5.59 -14.60 0.88
C LYS A 22 -4.38 -13.86 0.33
N ASN A 23 -3.87 -14.29 -0.82
CA ASN A 23 -2.76 -13.61 -1.49
C ASN A 23 -3.16 -12.20 -1.89
N TYR A 24 -4.40 -12.04 -2.39
CA TYR A 24 -4.92 -10.73 -2.75
C TYR A 24 -5.05 -9.80 -1.53
N VAL A 25 -5.65 -10.27 -0.43
CA VAL A 25 -5.76 -9.51 0.82
C VAL A 25 -4.37 -9.13 1.36
N GLN A 26 -3.42 -10.06 1.34
CA GLN A 26 -2.04 -9.79 1.77
C GLN A 26 -1.35 -8.73 0.88
N LEU A 27 -1.61 -8.74 -0.42
CA LEU A 27 -1.14 -7.67 -1.32
C LEU A 27 -1.73 -6.33 -0.91
N LEU A 28 -3.05 -6.24 -0.66
CA LEU A 28 -3.71 -4.99 -0.23
C LEU A 28 -3.09 -4.44 1.07
N GLN A 29 -2.76 -5.31 2.02
CA GLN A 29 -2.07 -4.93 3.25
C GLN A 29 -0.66 -4.42 2.97
N THR A 30 0.09 -5.12 2.13
CA THR A 30 1.43 -4.67 1.70
C THR A 30 1.36 -3.29 1.03
N MET A 31 0.36 -3.07 0.17
CA MET A 31 0.09 -1.80 -0.50
C MET A 31 -0.25 -0.68 0.49
N GLY A 32 -1.11 -0.94 1.46
CA GLY A 32 -1.45 0.01 2.52
C GLY A 32 -0.22 0.49 3.29
N ASN A 33 0.64 -0.44 3.70
CA ASN A 33 1.89 -0.14 4.40
C ASN A 33 2.90 0.62 3.53
N ASN A 34 2.98 0.27 2.24
CA ASN A 34 3.98 0.78 1.31
C ASN A 34 3.36 1.66 0.20
N TRP A 35 2.33 2.42 0.51
CA TRP A 35 1.50 3.22 -0.40
C TRP A 35 2.25 4.23 -1.28
N ARG A 36 3.49 4.60 -0.91
CA ARG A 36 4.32 5.55 -1.67
C ARG A 36 4.96 4.97 -2.93
N TYR A 37 4.99 3.63 -3.03
CA TYR A 37 5.52 2.95 -4.19
C TYR A 37 4.42 2.79 -5.24
N ASP A 38 4.78 2.84 -6.51
CA ASP A 38 3.86 2.50 -7.58
C ASP A 38 3.47 1.01 -7.54
N PHE A 39 2.41 0.66 -8.25
CA PHE A 39 1.82 -0.68 -8.19
C PHE A 39 2.82 -1.80 -8.56
N ILE A 40 3.67 -1.56 -9.56
CA ILE A 40 4.68 -2.55 -9.98
C ILE A 40 5.70 -2.81 -8.88
N ASN A 41 6.13 -1.76 -8.19
CA ASN A 41 7.05 -1.86 -7.07
C ASN A 41 6.37 -2.45 -5.82
N GLN A 42 5.08 -2.17 -5.59
CA GLN A 42 4.30 -2.81 -4.52
C GLN A 42 4.17 -4.32 -4.74
N LEU A 43 3.96 -4.79 -5.97
CA LEU A 43 3.98 -6.21 -6.31
C LEU A 43 5.36 -6.85 -6.01
N SER A 44 6.45 -6.14 -6.29
CA SER A 44 7.79 -6.62 -5.94
C SER A 44 8.03 -6.68 -4.44
N ILE A 45 7.51 -5.70 -3.68
CA ILE A 45 7.59 -5.72 -2.21
C ILE A 45 6.82 -6.93 -1.68
N TYR A 46 5.59 -7.14 -2.14
CA TYR A 46 4.77 -8.29 -1.77
C TYR A 46 5.49 -9.62 -2.07
N ASP A 47 6.04 -9.81 -3.26
CA ASP A 47 6.77 -11.02 -3.65
C ASP A 47 7.96 -11.35 -2.74
N LYS A 48 8.69 -10.33 -2.31
CA LYS A 48 9.92 -10.53 -1.53
C LYS A 48 9.70 -10.49 -0.02
N ASN A 49 8.72 -9.73 0.43
CA ASN A 49 8.35 -9.63 1.83
C ASN A 49 6.87 -9.19 1.96
N PRO A 50 5.92 -10.12 1.91
CA PRO A 50 4.49 -9.78 2.00
C PRO A 50 4.11 -9.12 3.33
N GLU A 51 4.92 -9.27 4.37
CA GLU A 51 4.72 -8.63 5.69
C GLU A 51 5.48 -7.30 5.82
N ALA A 52 6.00 -6.74 4.74
CA ALA A 52 6.73 -5.48 4.78
C ALA A 52 5.88 -4.33 5.30
N ILE A 53 6.39 -3.66 6.34
CA ILE A 53 5.68 -2.58 7.02
C ILE A 53 6.15 -1.21 6.52
N ALA A 54 7.46 -1.05 6.32
CA ALA A 54 8.05 0.23 5.91
C ALA A 54 9.34 0.00 5.12
N CYS A 55 9.25 0.19 3.83
CA CYS A 55 10.39 0.02 2.93
C CYS A 55 11.06 1.35 2.59
N ALA A 56 12.38 1.36 2.59
CA ALA A 56 13.16 2.50 2.12
C ALA A 56 14.55 2.07 1.60
N LYS A 57 15.21 2.99 0.88
CA LYS A 57 16.57 2.79 0.39
C LYS A 57 17.57 2.68 1.55
N PHE A 58 18.70 2.02 1.30
CA PHE A 58 19.80 1.87 2.25
C PHE A 58 20.25 3.20 2.85
N ASP A 59 20.43 4.22 1.99
CA ASP A 59 20.89 5.54 2.45
C ASP A 59 19.85 6.26 3.31
N PHE A 60 18.55 6.07 3.04
CA PHE A 60 17.49 6.62 3.89
C PHE A 60 17.56 6.02 5.30
N TRP A 61 17.69 4.70 5.42
CA TRP A 61 17.83 4.05 6.72
C TRP A 61 19.05 4.57 7.48
N ARG A 62 20.17 4.75 6.78
CA ARG A 62 21.44 5.17 7.37
C ARG A 62 21.45 6.64 7.80
N GLN A 63 20.93 7.53 6.95
CA GLN A 63 21.09 8.98 7.12
C GLN A 63 19.93 9.60 7.88
N ASN A 64 18.69 9.15 7.63
CA ASN A 64 17.49 9.73 8.20
C ASN A 64 17.00 8.99 9.45
N MET A 65 17.15 7.67 9.49
CA MET A 65 16.61 6.84 10.57
C MET A 65 17.69 6.33 11.53
N ASN A 66 18.97 6.65 11.31
CA ASN A 66 20.10 6.17 12.09
C ASN A 66 20.10 4.63 12.28
N ARG A 67 19.68 3.92 11.24
CA ARG A 67 19.62 2.46 11.20
C ARG A 67 20.60 1.92 10.16
N THR A 68 20.94 0.65 10.29
CA THR A 68 21.75 -0.04 9.30
C THR A 68 21.06 -1.34 8.87
N VAL A 69 21.16 -1.67 7.61
CA VAL A 69 20.70 -2.97 7.09
C VAL A 69 21.59 -4.05 7.69
N MET A 70 20.98 -5.10 8.23
CA MET A 70 21.69 -6.23 8.83
C MET A 70 22.47 -7.01 7.77
N MET A 71 23.61 -7.54 8.17
CA MET A 71 24.46 -8.33 7.28
C MET A 71 23.69 -9.55 6.75
N GLY A 72 23.84 -9.82 5.45
CA GLY A 72 23.19 -10.97 4.79
C GLY A 72 21.76 -10.70 4.31
N GLN A 73 21.16 -9.57 4.63
CA GLN A 73 19.85 -9.20 4.11
C GLN A 73 19.88 -8.94 2.60
N ARG A 74 18.84 -9.41 1.91
CA ARG A 74 18.69 -9.19 0.48
C ARG A 74 17.71 -8.02 0.25
N GLY A 75 18.12 -7.04 -0.54
CA GLY A 75 17.26 -5.93 -0.92
C GLY A 75 16.11 -6.38 -1.80
N ILE A 76 14.98 -5.75 -1.63
CA ILE A 76 13.79 -5.88 -2.47
C ILE A 76 14.02 -5.06 -3.72
N PRO A 77 14.02 -5.64 -4.93
CA PRO A 77 14.24 -4.89 -6.15
C PRO A 77 13.04 -4.00 -6.47
N ILE A 78 13.29 -2.79 -6.91
CA ILE A 78 12.29 -1.85 -7.44
C ILE A 78 12.76 -1.28 -8.76
N ILE A 79 11.82 -0.82 -9.59
CA ILE A 79 12.13 -0.01 -10.77
C ILE A 79 11.99 1.46 -10.42
N GLU A 80 13.03 2.23 -10.70
CA GLU A 80 12.99 3.68 -10.73
C GLU A 80 12.93 4.16 -12.17
N ASP A 81 11.93 4.97 -12.48
CA ASP A 81 11.73 5.57 -13.79
C ASP A 81 12.20 7.03 -13.79
N TYR A 82 13.19 7.31 -14.62
CA TYR A 82 13.75 8.66 -14.82
C TYR A 82 13.24 9.31 -16.11
N GLY A 83 12.20 8.73 -16.74
CA GLY A 83 11.56 9.20 -17.95
C GLY A 83 12.30 8.77 -19.24
N TYR A 84 13.62 8.95 -19.30
CA TYR A 84 14.45 8.56 -20.46
C TYR A 84 15.17 7.23 -20.26
N TYR A 85 15.22 6.69 -19.04
CA TYR A 85 15.67 5.33 -18.74
C TYR A 85 15.06 4.83 -17.44
N GLN A 86 15.01 3.51 -17.32
CA GLN A 86 14.61 2.81 -16.09
C GLN A 86 15.81 2.09 -15.48
N LYS A 87 15.84 2.01 -14.17
CA LYS A 87 16.89 1.34 -13.41
C LYS A 87 16.29 0.45 -12.33
N VAL A 88 16.84 -0.75 -12.15
CA VAL A 88 16.56 -1.54 -10.96
C VAL A 88 17.40 -0.99 -9.80
N ASP A 89 16.74 -0.61 -8.73
CA ASP A 89 17.34 -0.23 -7.46
C ASP A 89 16.83 -1.18 -6.35
N TYR A 90 17.33 -1.03 -5.13
CA TYR A 90 16.99 -1.92 -4.02
C TYR A 90 16.58 -1.13 -2.80
N ILE A 91 15.51 -1.60 -2.17
CA ILE A 91 14.99 -1.12 -0.90
C ILE A 91 15.04 -2.22 0.15
N PHE A 92 14.88 -1.83 1.40
CA PHE A 92 14.89 -2.73 2.55
C PHE A 92 13.74 -2.38 3.47
N ASP A 93 13.03 -3.38 3.96
CA ASP A 93 12.02 -3.19 4.99
C ASP A 93 12.66 -2.90 6.35
N VAL A 94 11.92 -2.24 7.23
CA VAL A 94 12.34 -1.93 8.59
C VAL A 94 12.80 -3.16 9.37
N SER A 95 12.16 -4.32 9.16
CA SER A 95 12.52 -5.60 9.77
C SER A 95 13.92 -6.10 9.38
N GLN A 96 14.45 -5.64 8.25
CA GLN A 96 15.79 -5.95 7.76
C GLN A 96 16.88 -5.02 8.32
N THR A 97 16.48 -4.09 9.20
CA THR A 97 17.38 -3.06 9.73
C THR A 97 17.50 -3.11 11.24
N VAL A 98 18.59 -2.58 11.76
CA VAL A 98 18.84 -2.45 13.20
C VAL A 98 19.26 -1.01 13.52
N SER A 99 18.79 -0.49 14.66
CA SER A 99 19.21 0.82 15.15
C SER A 99 20.69 0.82 15.51
N LYS A 100 21.40 1.89 15.19
CA LYS A 100 22.76 2.14 15.66
C LYS A 100 22.77 2.61 17.10
N ASN A 101 21.67 3.17 17.59
CA ASN A 101 21.50 3.53 18.98
C ASN A 101 20.75 2.40 19.71
N LYS A 102 21.40 1.78 20.70
CA LYS A 102 20.83 0.66 21.47
C LYS A 102 19.61 1.05 22.31
N GLU A 103 19.46 2.34 22.63
CA GLU A 103 18.37 2.85 23.46
C GLU A 103 17.08 3.11 22.66
N VAL A 104 17.16 3.27 21.32
CA VAL A 104 16.02 3.55 20.45
C VAL A 104 15.98 2.48 19.36
N ASN A 105 15.23 1.42 19.58
CA ASN A 105 15.19 0.31 18.62
C ASN A 105 13.95 0.34 17.69
N GLU A 106 12.92 1.09 18.05
CA GLU A 106 11.67 1.13 17.29
C GLU A 106 11.63 2.31 16.31
N VAL A 107 11.18 2.02 15.10
CA VAL A 107 10.81 3.06 14.14
C VAL A 107 9.38 3.48 14.47
N GLN A 108 9.21 4.75 14.79
CA GLN A 108 7.87 5.28 15.00
C GLN A 108 7.16 5.40 13.64
N LEU A 109 6.30 4.44 13.36
CA LEU A 109 5.37 4.51 12.25
C LEU A 109 4.18 5.37 12.66
N TRP A 110 3.64 6.09 11.69
CA TRP A 110 2.40 6.82 11.93
C TRP A 110 1.24 5.83 12.02
N HIS A 111 0.44 5.96 13.04
CA HIS A 111 -0.81 5.24 13.23
C HIS A 111 -1.93 6.25 13.49
N PHE A 112 -3.13 5.88 13.09
CA PHE A 112 -4.35 6.65 13.37
C PHE A 112 -4.53 6.83 14.87
N LYS A 113 -4.93 8.03 15.28
CA LYS A 113 -5.20 8.39 16.67
C LYS A 113 -6.60 8.98 16.76
N GLU A 114 -7.16 8.96 17.96
CA GLU A 114 -8.52 9.45 18.20
C GLU A 114 -8.78 10.86 17.64
N HIS A 115 -7.81 11.77 17.76
CA HIS A 115 -7.95 13.13 17.22
C HIS A 115 -7.93 13.18 15.67
N ASP A 116 -7.43 12.17 14.97
CA ASP A 116 -7.43 12.11 13.51
C ASP A 116 -8.86 11.82 12.97
N GLN A 117 -9.77 11.33 13.84
CA GLN A 117 -11.17 11.10 13.46
C GLN A 117 -11.88 12.41 13.12
N GLU A 118 -11.50 13.52 13.74
CA GLU A 118 -12.05 14.85 13.42
C GLU A 118 -11.83 15.20 11.95
N ILE A 119 -10.67 14.84 11.39
CA ILE A 119 -10.36 15.09 9.97
C ILE A 119 -11.30 14.28 9.05
N ILE A 120 -11.55 13.00 9.38
CA ILE A 120 -12.50 12.16 8.62
C ILE A 120 -13.90 12.78 8.69
N SER A 121 -14.32 13.17 9.89
CA SER A 121 -15.62 13.78 10.12
C SER A 121 -15.79 15.08 9.34
N GLU A 122 -14.82 15.98 9.36
CA GLU A 122 -14.83 17.22 8.59
C GLU A 122 -14.93 16.97 7.08
N MET A 123 -14.22 15.96 6.58
CA MET A 123 -14.27 15.58 5.17
C MET A 123 -15.66 15.07 4.75
N ILE A 124 -16.33 14.26 5.60
CA ILE A 124 -17.68 13.74 5.34
C ILE A 124 -18.70 14.88 5.37
N LEU A 125 -18.63 15.74 6.38
CA LEU A 125 -19.51 16.91 6.51
C LEU A 125 -19.36 17.89 5.34
N SER A 126 -18.14 18.07 4.83
CA SER A 126 -17.90 18.93 3.65
C SER A 126 -18.57 18.44 2.38
N GLU A 127 -18.87 17.13 2.29
CA GLU A 127 -19.63 16.52 1.19
C GLU A 127 -21.15 16.48 1.47
N GLY A 128 -21.61 17.08 2.57
CA GLY A 128 -23.03 17.15 2.93
C GLY A 128 -23.61 15.85 3.48
N GLN A 129 -22.75 14.96 3.97
CA GLN A 129 -23.15 13.67 4.57
C GLN A 129 -23.10 13.71 6.09
N GLU A 130 -23.83 12.81 6.73
CA GLU A 130 -23.85 12.66 8.19
C GLU A 130 -22.65 11.81 8.67
N VAL A 131 -22.13 12.17 9.84
CA VAL A 131 -21.05 11.43 10.53
C VAL A 131 -21.68 10.51 11.55
N THR A 132 -21.24 9.25 11.59
CA THR A 132 -21.75 8.26 12.56
C THR A 132 -20.99 8.25 13.88
N GLY A 133 -19.72 8.69 13.86
CA GLY A 133 -18.79 8.61 14.99
C GLY A 133 -18.10 7.25 15.12
N ASP A 134 -18.48 6.27 14.30
CA ASP A 134 -17.75 5.01 14.16
C ASP A 134 -16.72 5.12 13.03
N VAL A 135 -15.43 4.96 13.38
CA VAL A 135 -14.32 5.18 12.45
C VAL A 135 -14.42 4.31 11.20
N LEU A 136 -14.83 3.05 11.35
CA LEU A 136 -14.92 2.12 10.22
C LEU A 136 -16.05 2.52 9.26
N THR A 137 -17.20 2.85 9.79
CA THR A 137 -18.36 3.29 9.02
C THR A 137 -18.09 4.63 8.32
N ASP A 138 -17.46 5.56 9.03
CA ASP A 138 -17.12 6.88 8.50
C ASP A 138 -16.05 6.78 7.41
N LEU A 139 -15.05 5.90 7.58
CA LEU A 139 -14.03 5.66 6.57
C LEU A 139 -14.61 5.01 5.31
N ASP A 140 -15.49 4.01 5.47
CA ASP A 140 -16.20 3.37 4.34
C ASP A 140 -17.03 4.41 3.56
N THR A 141 -17.76 5.27 4.27
CA THR A 141 -18.51 6.38 3.68
C THR A 141 -17.59 7.31 2.88
N LEU A 142 -16.46 7.69 3.44
CA LEU A 142 -15.49 8.56 2.78
C LEU A 142 -14.89 7.93 1.52
N ILE A 143 -14.58 6.62 1.56
CA ILE A 143 -14.07 5.87 0.40
C ILE A 143 -15.10 5.88 -0.73
N LYS A 144 -16.37 5.63 -0.42
CA LYS A 144 -17.46 5.66 -1.39
C LYS A 144 -17.59 7.05 -2.02
N LEU A 145 -17.63 8.10 -1.20
CA LEU A 145 -17.74 9.48 -1.67
C LEU A 145 -16.58 9.91 -2.57
N LYS A 146 -15.35 9.67 -2.13
CA LYS A 146 -14.15 10.08 -2.86
C LYS A 146 -13.81 9.16 -4.04
N GLY A 147 -14.24 7.90 -3.96
CA GLY A 147 -14.03 6.88 -4.99
C GLY A 147 -15.02 6.95 -6.16
N GLU A 148 -16.21 7.47 -5.96
CA GLU A 148 -17.35 7.42 -6.90
C GLU A 148 -16.96 7.68 -8.36
N ASN A 149 -16.39 8.84 -8.63
CA ASN A 149 -16.00 9.23 -9.99
C ASN A 149 -14.89 8.33 -10.57
N LYS A 150 -13.94 7.90 -9.72
CA LYS A 150 -12.82 7.07 -10.15
C LYS A 150 -13.29 5.65 -10.45
N PHE A 151 -14.14 5.09 -9.61
CA PHE A 151 -14.70 3.76 -9.79
C PHE A 151 -15.59 3.69 -11.03
N SER A 152 -16.44 4.70 -11.23
CA SER A 152 -17.28 4.80 -12.41
C SER A 152 -16.46 4.93 -13.69
N SER A 153 -15.42 5.76 -13.71
CA SER A 153 -14.49 5.86 -14.83
C SER A 153 -13.82 4.54 -15.13
N LEU A 154 -13.32 3.85 -14.10
CA LEU A 154 -12.64 2.56 -14.25
C LEU A 154 -13.57 1.48 -14.81
N MET A 155 -14.82 1.41 -14.32
CA MET A 155 -15.82 0.46 -14.84
C MET A 155 -16.11 0.68 -16.32
N ASN A 156 -16.21 1.95 -16.74
CA ASN A 156 -16.40 2.32 -18.14
C ASN A 156 -15.19 1.95 -19.00
N ASP A 157 -13.97 2.24 -18.54
CA ASP A 157 -12.72 1.95 -19.25
C ASP A 157 -12.53 0.43 -19.44
N LEU A 158 -12.88 -0.36 -18.45
CA LEU A 158 -12.83 -1.83 -18.48
C LEU A 158 -14.05 -2.46 -19.15
N ARG A 159 -15.07 -1.68 -19.53
CA ARG A 159 -16.32 -2.13 -20.16
C ARG A 159 -17.03 -3.19 -19.32
N ILE A 160 -17.14 -2.98 -18.01
CA ILE A 160 -17.84 -3.88 -17.10
C ILE A 160 -19.33 -3.91 -17.47
N HIS A 161 -19.89 -5.10 -17.63
CA HIS A 161 -21.31 -5.27 -17.91
C HIS A 161 -22.18 -4.72 -16.77
N GLU A 162 -23.37 -4.19 -17.10
CA GLU A 162 -24.27 -3.57 -16.11
C GLU A 162 -24.58 -4.51 -14.95
N GLU A 163 -24.79 -5.79 -15.23
CA GLU A 163 -25.08 -6.84 -14.23
C GLU A 163 -23.93 -7.07 -13.23
N ASP A 164 -22.68 -6.76 -13.61
CA ASP A 164 -21.48 -6.98 -12.81
C ASP A 164 -21.00 -5.69 -12.12
N GLN A 165 -21.54 -4.52 -12.47
CA GLN A 165 -21.05 -3.22 -11.99
C GLN A 165 -21.16 -3.06 -10.48
N GLU A 166 -22.25 -3.53 -9.87
CA GLU A 166 -22.42 -3.45 -8.42
C GLU A 166 -21.40 -4.34 -7.69
N ALA A 167 -21.23 -5.59 -8.15
CA ALA A 167 -20.26 -6.50 -7.57
C ALA A 167 -18.83 -5.97 -7.71
N PHE A 168 -18.50 -5.42 -8.87
CA PHE A 168 -17.17 -4.85 -9.11
C PHE A 168 -16.93 -3.58 -8.30
N ARG A 169 -17.93 -2.73 -8.13
CA ARG A 169 -17.86 -1.57 -7.24
C ARG A 169 -17.58 -1.99 -5.80
N ASN A 170 -18.37 -2.92 -5.26
CA ASN A 170 -18.16 -3.45 -3.91
C ASN A 170 -16.77 -4.04 -3.72
N PHE A 171 -16.24 -4.72 -4.74
CA PHE A 171 -14.87 -5.23 -4.74
C PHE A 171 -13.84 -4.10 -4.65
N LEU A 172 -13.99 -3.02 -5.41
CA LEU A 172 -13.08 -1.87 -5.39
C LEU A 172 -13.14 -1.13 -4.04
N GLU A 173 -14.35 -0.89 -3.51
CA GLU A 173 -14.56 -0.23 -2.22
C GLU A 173 -13.94 -1.04 -1.07
N THR A 174 -14.19 -2.34 -1.04
CA THR A 174 -13.61 -3.24 -0.03
C THR A 174 -12.09 -3.29 -0.13
N SER A 175 -11.54 -3.36 -1.34
CA SER A 175 -10.09 -3.35 -1.58
C SER A 175 -9.45 -2.05 -1.08
N ALA A 176 -10.08 -0.92 -1.36
CA ALA A 176 -9.64 0.37 -0.86
C ALA A 176 -9.71 0.41 0.68
N LEU A 177 -10.81 -0.05 1.27
CA LEU A 177 -11.00 -0.07 2.73
C LEU A 177 -9.90 -0.88 3.42
N ILE A 178 -9.62 -2.10 2.97
CA ILE A 178 -8.54 -2.95 3.53
C ILE A 178 -7.19 -2.21 3.49
N SER A 179 -6.87 -1.61 2.35
CA SER A 179 -5.60 -0.89 2.19
C SER A 179 -5.51 0.34 3.11
N PHE A 180 -6.61 1.09 3.26
CA PHE A 180 -6.67 2.24 4.17
C PHE A 180 -6.60 1.82 5.63
N LEU A 181 -7.35 0.79 6.07
CA LEU A 181 -7.30 0.28 7.44
C LEU A 181 -5.90 -0.15 7.81
N THR A 182 -5.23 -0.90 6.93
CA THR A 182 -3.83 -1.28 7.12
C THR A 182 -2.92 -0.07 7.25
N ARG A 183 -3.09 0.94 6.40
CA ARG A 183 -2.30 2.20 6.45
C ARG A 183 -2.52 2.97 7.73
N LEU A 184 -3.74 2.94 8.25
CA LEU A 184 -4.11 3.62 9.50
C LEU A 184 -3.70 2.81 10.75
N GLY A 185 -3.29 1.55 10.60
CA GLY A 185 -2.99 0.64 11.70
C GLY A 185 -4.25 0.20 12.45
N LEU A 186 -5.39 0.21 11.76
CA LEU A 186 -6.68 -0.26 12.27
C LEU A 186 -6.90 -1.74 11.88
N PRO A 187 -7.64 -2.50 12.73
CA PRO A 187 -7.89 -3.94 12.50
C PRO A 187 -8.77 -4.21 11.28
#